data_3c1221a865154b839a5c1cea24eb057a
#
_entry.id   3c1221a865154b839a5c1cea24eb057a
#
_cell.length_a   1.000
_cell.length_b   1.000
_cell.length_c   1.000
_cell.angle_alpha   90.00
_cell.angle_beta   90.00
_cell.angle_gamma   90.00
#
_symmetry.space_group_name_H-M   'P 1'
#
loop_
_entity.id
_entity.type
_entity.pdbx_description
1 polymer ?
#
loop_
_entity_poly.entity_id
_entity_poly.type
_entity_poly.pdbx_seq_one_letter_code
_entity_poly.pdbx_strand_id
1 'polypeptide(L)'
;MKSMKRRLALLVVLAVVLGAAPASAQGLTASASGYPSGVLAADATRYMALGDSIAAGYQAVPVTKGYVYRLYNTETFDSIDHTLFCNASVPGATSSDVLMHQVPQALIRSVDGGFNAKYVTLTVGGNDLLAILHYIQTNPDPSTVVPFATQVITQYGRNLGAILFQLRMGLPGAKVFVANQYAIPEIEALVPLAGPMIAFFNDVVNQVVGQFPTNVYLVDVHAAFLGGRKLVLGELPGVSPFETHPTNKGYQVMAKAFAEVIDANR
;
A
#
# COMPACT_ATOMS: atom_id res chain seq x y z
N MET A 1 14.82 34.20 15.55
CA MET A 1 13.52 33.57 15.77
C MET A 1 13.05 32.64 14.63
N LYS A 2 13.15 32.98 13.33
CA LYS A 2 12.75 32.11 12.21
C LYS A 2 13.59 30.82 12.09
N SER A 3 14.88 30.84 12.41
CA SER A 3 15.79 29.68 12.37
C SER A 3 15.51 28.64 13.46
N MET A 4 15.08 29.06 14.63
CA MET A 4 14.80 28.19 15.78
C MET A 4 13.48 27.42 15.62
N LYS A 5 12.47 28.01 14.97
CA LYS A 5 11.21 27.32 14.63
C LYS A 5 11.40 26.25 13.56
N ARG A 6 12.33 26.44 12.59
CA ARG A 6 12.69 25.41 11.61
C ARG A 6 13.42 24.21 12.23
N ARG A 7 14.27 24.45 13.25
CA ARG A 7 14.98 23.36 13.97
C ARG A 7 14.05 22.55 14.88
N LEU A 8 13.00 23.16 15.42
CA LEU A 8 12.03 22.45 16.26
C LEU A 8 11.11 21.55 15.43
N ALA A 9 10.72 21.98 14.23
CA ALA A 9 9.96 21.16 13.29
C ALA A 9 10.77 19.93 12.84
N LEU A 10 12.08 20.07 12.68
CA LEU A 10 12.98 18.97 12.28
C LEU A 10 13.10 17.89 13.35
N LEU A 11 13.09 18.27 14.64
CA LEU A 11 13.20 17.33 15.77
C LEU A 11 11.93 16.51 16.01
N VAL A 12 10.75 17.06 15.70
CA VAL A 12 9.47 16.36 15.85
C VAL A 12 9.30 15.30 14.76
N VAL A 13 9.78 15.55 13.52
CA VAL A 13 9.72 14.58 12.42
C VAL A 13 10.66 13.39 12.66
N LEU A 14 11.81 13.60 13.27
CA LEU A 14 12.74 12.51 13.60
C LEU A 14 12.14 11.53 14.63
N ALA A 15 11.32 12.01 15.54
CA ALA A 15 10.68 11.18 16.57
C ALA A 15 9.56 10.28 15.99
N VAL A 16 8.87 10.71 14.93
CA VAL A 16 7.80 9.93 14.29
C VAL A 16 8.38 8.81 13.40
N VAL A 17 9.53 9.06 12.77
CA VAL A 17 10.20 8.03 11.92
C VAL A 17 10.97 7.01 12.76
N LEU A 18 11.49 7.38 13.93
CA LEU A 18 12.23 6.49 14.84
C LEU A 18 11.37 5.80 15.89
N GLY A 19 10.10 6.20 16.05
CA GLY A 19 9.17 5.62 17.02
C GLY A 19 8.43 4.35 16.54
N ALA A 20 8.55 3.95 15.28
CA ALA A 20 8.14 2.63 14.86
C ALA A 20 9.22 1.62 15.29
N ALA A 21 9.19 1.20 16.57
CA ALA A 21 9.79 -0.08 16.92
C ALA A 21 9.29 -1.11 15.90
N PRO A 22 10.15 -2.02 15.40
CA PRO A 22 9.66 -3.09 14.56
C PRO A 22 8.57 -3.79 15.35
N ALA A 23 7.33 -3.61 14.92
CA ALA A 23 6.25 -4.44 15.41
C ALA A 23 6.73 -5.85 15.10
N SER A 24 7.16 -6.56 16.14
CA SER A 24 7.42 -7.99 16.03
C SER A 24 6.25 -8.53 15.23
N ALA A 25 6.58 -9.19 14.13
CA ALA A 25 5.61 -9.89 13.31
C ALA A 25 4.96 -10.95 14.21
N GLN A 26 4.02 -10.52 15.03
CA GLN A 26 3.02 -11.41 15.57
C GLN A 26 2.22 -11.79 14.36
N GLY A 27 2.66 -12.91 13.77
CA GLY A 27 1.85 -13.58 12.78
C GLY A 27 0.45 -13.68 13.34
N LEU A 28 -0.45 -12.92 12.77
CA LEU A 28 -1.86 -13.24 12.80
C LEU A 28 -1.94 -14.59 12.08
N THR A 29 -1.64 -15.64 12.81
CA THR A 29 -2.17 -16.96 12.48
C THR A 29 -3.66 -16.70 12.39
N ALA A 30 -4.20 -16.72 11.16
CA ALA A 30 -5.62 -16.85 10.97
C ALA A 30 -6.00 -18.06 11.84
N SER A 31 -6.62 -17.79 12.97
CA SER A 31 -7.23 -18.83 13.76
C SER A 31 -8.28 -19.42 12.88
N ALA A 32 -7.97 -20.55 12.28
CA ALA A 32 -8.93 -21.43 11.63
C ALA A 32 -9.84 -22.04 12.73
N SER A 33 -10.51 -21.17 13.48
CA SER A 33 -11.47 -21.57 14.48
C SER A 33 -12.84 -21.55 13.83
N GLY A 34 -13.31 -22.71 13.40
CA GLY A 34 -14.73 -22.92 13.16
C GLY A 34 -15.18 -23.28 11.76
N TYR A 35 -14.30 -23.67 10.84
CA TYR A 35 -14.77 -24.21 9.56
C TYR A 35 -15.15 -25.69 9.73
N PRO A 36 -16.36 -26.09 9.32
CA PRO A 36 -16.71 -27.50 9.26
C PRO A 36 -15.73 -28.20 8.34
N SER A 37 -14.98 -29.15 8.88
CA SER A 37 -14.04 -29.99 8.13
C SER A 37 -14.82 -30.73 7.03
N GLY A 38 -14.61 -30.37 5.77
CA GLY A 38 -15.07 -31.17 4.65
C GLY A 38 -15.51 -30.48 3.36
N VAL A 39 -15.77 -29.16 3.34
CA VAL A 39 -16.37 -28.52 2.14
C VAL A 39 -15.43 -27.47 1.49
N LEU A 40 -14.25 -27.22 1.99
CA LEU A 40 -13.66 -25.87 1.89
C LEU A 40 -12.46 -25.68 0.99
N ALA A 41 -11.81 -26.70 0.51
CA ALA A 41 -10.48 -26.44 -0.08
C ALA A 41 -10.50 -26.12 -1.56
N ALA A 42 -11.38 -26.73 -2.35
CA ALA A 42 -11.32 -26.64 -3.83
C ALA A 42 -12.04 -25.37 -4.37
N ASP A 43 -13.16 -24.99 -3.80
CA ASP A 43 -14.05 -23.98 -4.41
C ASP A 43 -13.98 -22.59 -3.74
N ALA A 44 -13.30 -22.46 -2.61
CA ALA A 44 -13.20 -21.19 -1.91
C ALA A 44 -12.48 -20.13 -2.73
N THR A 45 -13.05 -18.93 -2.80
CA THR A 45 -12.36 -17.73 -3.28
C THR A 45 -11.24 -17.37 -2.30
N ARG A 46 -10.07 -17.04 -2.80
CA ARG A 46 -8.89 -16.72 -1.98
C ARG A 46 -8.40 -15.33 -2.28
N TYR A 47 -8.50 -14.49 -1.26
CA TYR A 47 -8.05 -13.10 -1.30
C TYR A 47 -6.80 -12.90 -0.47
N MET A 48 -5.75 -12.34 -1.07
CA MET A 48 -4.49 -11.98 -0.42
C MET A 48 -4.21 -10.49 -0.56
N ALA A 49 -3.80 -9.85 0.52
CA ALA A 49 -3.29 -8.49 0.48
C ALA A 49 -1.79 -8.49 0.76
N LEU A 50 -1.04 -7.78 -0.07
CA LEU A 50 0.39 -7.52 0.05
C LEU A 50 0.62 -6.01 0.16
N GLY A 51 1.73 -5.63 0.76
CA GLY A 51 2.14 -4.23 0.79
C GLY A 51 2.63 -3.73 2.13
N ASP A 52 2.33 -2.48 2.41
CA ASP A 52 2.85 -1.70 3.53
C ASP A 52 1.81 -1.47 4.64
N SER A 53 1.98 -0.41 5.42
CA SER A 53 1.07 0.01 6.49
C SER A 53 -0.35 0.30 6.01
N ILE A 54 -0.52 0.74 4.76
CA ILE A 54 -1.83 1.03 4.18
C ILE A 54 -2.63 -0.27 4.03
N ALA A 55 -2.04 -1.33 3.47
CA ALA A 55 -2.67 -2.64 3.37
C ALA A 55 -2.89 -3.29 4.75
N ALA A 56 -1.98 -3.04 5.70
CA ALA A 56 -2.15 -3.51 7.08
C ALA A 56 -3.32 -2.85 7.82
N GLY A 57 -3.85 -1.74 7.30
CA GLY A 57 -4.88 -0.95 7.98
C GLY A 57 -4.34 -0.15 9.16
N TYR A 58 -3.06 0.25 9.10
CA TYR A 58 -2.43 1.04 10.16
C TYR A 58 -3.20 2.35 10.39
N GLN A 59 -3.35 2.76 11.66
CA GLN A 59 -4.15 3.91 12.09
C GLN A 59 -5.68 3.82 11.82
N ALA A 60 -6.19 2.75 11.23
CA ALA A 60 -7.63 2.52 11.20
C ALA A 60 -8.16 2.11 12.58
N VAL A 61 -9.25 2.71 13.02
CA VAL A 61 -9.83 2.44 14.34
C VAL A 61 -11.31 2.03 14.20
N PRO A 62 -11.63 0.76 14.47
CA PRO A 62 -10.72 -0.38 14.64
C PRO A 62 -9.99 -0.74 13.34
N VAL A 63 -8.97 -1.59 13.40
CA VAL A 63 -8.15 -2.01 12.22
C VAL A 63 -9.01 -2.58 11.09
N THR A 64 -10.15 -3.18 11.42
CA THR A 64 -11.15 -3.70 10.46
C THR A 64 -11.77 -2.61 9.57
N LYS A 65 -11.52 -1.34 9.84
CA LYS A 65 -11.87 -0.22 8.96
C LYS A 65 -10.78 0.09 7.91
N GLY A 66 -9.63 -0.59 7.92
CA GLY A 66 -8.66 -0.57 6.83
C GLY A 66 -9.27 -1.10 5.53
N TYR A 67 -8.77 -0.64 4.36
CA TYR A 67 -9.41 -0.95 3.07
C TYR A 67 -9.45 -2.46 2.78
N VAL A 68 -8.41 -3.19 3.11
CA VAL A 68 -8.29 -4.64 2.91
C VAL A 68 -9.40 -5.40 3.64
N TYR A 69 -9.60 -5.06 4.92
CA TYR A 69 -10.65 -5.66 5.74
C TYR A 69 -12.05 -5.25 5.28
N ARG A 70 -12.22 -4.01 4.77
CA ARG A 70 -13.49 -3.58 4.19
C ARG A 70 -13.84 -4.39 2.96
N LEU A 71 -12.90 -4.61 2.04
CA LEU A 71 -13.11 -5.44 0.85
C LEU A 71 -13.57 -6.86 1.23
N TYR A 72 -12.95 -7.45 2.24
CA TYR A 72 -13.35 -8.75 2.76
C TYR A 72 -14.76 -8.70 3.40
N ASN A 73 -15.00 -7.76 4.31
CA ASN A 73 -16.24 -7.66 5.07
C ASN A 73 -17.46 -7.22 4.24
N THR A 74 -17.24 -6.59 3.08
CA THR A 74 -18.32 -6.21 2.14
C THR A 74 -18.54 -7.24 1.05
N GLU A 75 -17.97 -8.43 1.19
CA GLU A 75 -18.14 -9.55 0.26
C GLU A 75 -17.76 -9.18 -1.20
N THR A 76 -16.74 -8.30 -1.34
CA THR A 76 -16.29 -7.82 -2.65
C THR A 76 -15.82 -8.96 -3.55
N PHE A 77 -15.34 -10.06 -3.03
CA PHE A 77 -14.82 -11.19 -3.81
C PHE A 77 -15.82 -12.35 -3.91
N ASP A 78 -16.43 -12.68 -2.81
CA ASP A 78 -17.44 -13.73 -2.62
C ASP A 78 -18.03 -13.55 -1.20
N SER A 79 -19.03 -14.34 -0.81
CA SER A 79 -19.51 -14.32 0.56
C SER A 79 -18.38 -14.61 1.57
N ILE A 80 -18.50 -14.08 2.78
CA ILE A 80 -17.49 -14.26 3.84
C ILE A 80 -17.21 -15.74 4.08
N ASP A 81 -18.26 -16.56 4.12
CA ASP A 81 -18.15 -18.00 4.39
C ASP A 81 -17.42 -18.77 3.27
N HIS A 82 -17.38 -18.21 2.05
CA HIS A 82 -16.70 -18.81 0.91
C HIS A 82 -15.39 -18.10 0.55
N THR A 83 -14.96 -17.09 1.33
CA THR A 83 -13.72 -16.36 1.08
C THR A 83 -12.68 -16.68 2.14
N LEU A 84 -11.57 -17.28 1.72
CA LEU A 84 -10.36 -17.39 2.53
C LEU A 84 -9.56 -16.09 2.39
N PHE A 85 -9.20 -15.48 3.50
CA PHE A 85 -8.54 -14.18 3.54
C PHE A 85 -7.15 -14.27 4.20
N CYS A 86 -6.16 -13.65 3.56
CA CYS A 86 -4.80 -13.50 4.09
C CYS A 86 -4.31 -12.08 3.88
N ASN A 87 -4.04 -11.36 4.97
CA ASN A 87 -3.32 -10.09 4.91
C ASN A 87 -1.84 -10.33 5.29
N ALA A 88 -0.96 -10.32 4.28
CA ALA A 88 0.47 -10.53 4.44
C ALA A 88 1.29 -9.22 4.39
N SER A 89 0.61 -8.08 4.41
CA SER A 89 1.25 -6.76 4.41
C SER A 89 2.02 -6.49 5.71
N VAL A 90 3.08 -5.68 5.61
CA VAL A 90 3.94 -5.33 6.75
C VAL A 90 4.09 -3.82 6.82
N PRO A 91 3.67 -3.15 7.92
CA PRO A 91 3.90 -1.73 8.10
C PRO A 91 5.38 -1.35 7.91
N GLY A 92 5.64 -0.28 7.17
CA GLY A 92 6.99 0.18 6.87
C GLY A 92 7.66 -0.51 5.67
N ALA A 93 7.03 -1.53 5.06
CA ALA A 93 7.61 -2.22 3.91
C ALA A 93 7.80 -1.28 2.72
N THR A 94 9.00 -1.29 2.14
CA THR A 94 9.35 -0.70 0.85
C THR A 94 9.01 -1.66 -0.29
N SER A 95 9.11 -1.19 -1.53
CA SER A 95 8.99 -2.06 -2.70
C SER A 95 10.02 -3.21 -2.69
N SER A 96 11.20 -2.97 -2.16
CA SER A 96 12.24 -4.00 -1.98
C SER A 96 11.83 -5.06 -0.97
N ASP A 97 11.22 -4.65 0.16
CA ASP A 97 10.77 -5.59 1.19
C ASP A 97 9.63 -6.48 0.69
N VAL A 98 8.67 -5.90 -0.05
CA VAL A 98 7.61 -6.68 -0.69
C VAL A 98 8.18 -7.70 -1.66
N LEU A 99 9.11 -7.27 -2.53
CA LEU A 99 9.75 -8.16 -3.51
C LEU A 99 10.52 -9.29 -2.85
N MET A 100 11.32 -8.98 -1.83
CA MET A 100 12.26 -9.93 -1.24
C MET A 100 11.65 -10.83 -0.16
N HIS A 101 10.57 -10.40 0.47
CA HIS A 101 10.01 -11.11 1.63
C HIS A 101 8.55 -11.51 1.44
N GLN A 102 7.66 -10.62 0.99
CA GLN A 102 6.24 -10.94 0.91
C GLN A 102 5.90 -11.81 -0.30
N VAL A 103 6.43 -11.49 -1.48
CA VAL A 103 6.17 -12.25 -2.71
C VAL A 103 6.65 -13.69 -2.59
N PRO A 104 7.90 -14.00 -2.18
CA PRO A 104 8.34 -15.37 -2.01
C PRO A 104 7.47 -16.16 -1.03
N GLN A 105 7.06 -15.55 0.09
CA GLN A 105 6.18 -16.21 1.05
C GLN A 105 4.77 -16.46 0.49
N ALA A 106 4.23 -15.52 -0.29
CA ALA A 106 2.95 -15.69 -0.97
C ALA A 106 2.99 -16.87 -1.94
N LEU A 107 4.09 -17.03 -2.67
CA LEU A 107 4.29 -18.12 -3.63
C LEU A 107 4.51 -19.46 -2.93
N ILE A 108 5.31 -19.52 -1.87
CA ILE A 108 5.51 -20.73 -1.07
C ILE A 108 4.20 -21.23 -0.48
N ARG A 109 3.37 -20.32 0.06
CA ARG A 109 2.05 -20.67 0.60
C ARG A 109 1.06 -21.18 -0.45
N SER A 110 1.36 -20.99 -1.72
CA SER A 110 0.50 -21.39 -2.84
C SER A 110 0.87 -22.74 -3.48
N VAL A 111 1.96 -23.38 -3.00
CA VAL A 111 2.38 -24.71 -3.48
C VAL A 111 1.61 -25.81 -2.75
N ASP A 112 1.31 -26.91 -3.44
CA ASP A 112 0.76 -28.15 -2.88
C ASP A 112 -0.55 -28.01 -2.07
N GLY A 113 -1.54 -27.33 -2.65
CA GLY A 113 -2.85 -27.13 -2.00
C GLY A 113 -2.87 -26.02 -0.95
N GLY A 114 -1.82 -25.21 -0.90
CA GLY A 114 -1.72 -24.03 -0.06
C GLY A 114 -2.65 -22.87 -0.48
N PHE A 115 -2.36 -21.67 -0.01
CA PHE A 115 -3.14 -20.48 -0.28
C PHE A 115 -2.92 -20.00 -1.72
N ASN A 116 -3.60 -20.59 -2.67
CA ASN A 116 -3.52 -20.22 -4.09
C ASN A 116 -4.45 -19.02 -4.36
N ALA A 117 -3.95 -17.80 -4.14
CA ALA A 117 -4.75 -16.59 -4.26
C ALA A 117 -5.38 -16.43 -5.65
N LYS A 118 -6.67 -16.14 -5.69
CA LYS A 118 -7.40 -15.72 -6.91
C LYS A 118 -7.38 -14.20 -7.08
N TYR A 119 -7.36 -13.47 -5.97
CA TYR A 119 -7.33 -12.01 -5.94
C TYR A 119 -6.17 -11.56 -5.06
N VAL A 120 -5.37 -10.63 -5.58
CA VAL A 120 -4.28 -10.00 -4.84
C VAL A 120 -4.44 -8.48 -4.91
N THR A 121 -4.48 -7.80 -3.77
CA THR A 121 -4.36 -6.35 -3.71
C THR A 121 -2.96 -5.94 -3.26
N LEU A 122 -2.41 -4.89 -3.86
CA LEU A 122 -1.07 -4.40 -3.58
C LEU A 122 -1.07 -2.88 -3.38
N THR A 123 -0.66 -2.45 -2.19
CA THR A 123 -0.31 -1.05 -1.90
C THR A 123 1.13 -1.00 -1.44
N VAL A 124 2.00 -0.38 -2.22
CA VAL A 124 3.42 -0.25 -1.91
C VAL A 124 4.01 0.98 -2.58
N GLY A 125 5.04 1.56 -2.00
CA GLY A 125 5.77 2.69 -2.56
C GLY A 125 5.69 3.96 -1.70
N GLY A 126 4.75 4.03 -0.75
CA GLY A 126 4.70 5.14 0.21
C GLY A 126 6.00 5.29 0.99
N ASN A 127 6.61 4.18 1.43
CA ASN A 127 7.88 4.20 2.16
C ASN A 127 9.07 4.54 1.24
N ASP A 128 9.02 4.17 -0.04
CA ASP A 128 10.02 4.60 -1.03
C ASP A 128 9.94 6.13 -1.22
N LEU A 129 8.74 6.70 -1.30
CA LEU A 129 8.52 8.16 -1.37
C LEU A 129 8.93 8.89 -0.08
N LEU A 130 8.67 8.30 1.09
CA LEU A 130 9.10 8.87 2.37
C LEU A 130 10.63 8.97 2.47
N ALA A 131 11.38 8.04 1.88
CA ALA A 131 12.83 8.15 1.79
C ALA A 131 13.27 9.40 1.00
N ILE A 132 12.56 9.74 -0.09
CA ILE A 132 12.82 10.96 -0.85
C ILE A 132 12.47 12.19 -0.02
N LEU A 133 11.32 12.19 0.64
CA LEU A 133 10.90 13.29 1.50
C LEU A 133 11.91 13.56 2.62
N HIS A 134 12.41 12.51 3.26
CA HIS A 134 13.46 12.61 4.28
C HIS A 134 14.76 13.19 3.71
N TYR A 135 15.14 12.74 2.50
CA TYR A 135 16.34 13.28 1.83
C TYR A 135 16.19 14.76 1.54
N ILE A 136 15.05 15.24 1.06
CA ILE A 136 14.77 16.66 0.81
C ILE A 136 14.92 17.49 2.08
N GLN A 137 14.45 16.99 3.23
CA GLN A 137 14.52 17.70 4.49
C GLN A 137 15.95 17.88 5.01
N THR A 138 16.84 16.95 4.69
CA THR A 138 18.24 16.97 5.12
C THR A 138 19.18 17.54 4.09
N ASN A 139 18.79 17.54 2.83
CA ASN A 139 19.60 17.99 1.67
C ASN A 139 18.73 18.90 0.77
N PRO A 140 18.57 20.18 1.09
CA PRO A 140 17.64 21.05 0.36
C PRO A 140 18.13 21.50 -1.04
N ASP A 141 19.31 21.07 -1.48
CA ASP A 141 19.85 21.42 -2.80
C ASP A 141 19.17 20.60 -3.90
N PRO A 142 18.38 21.23 -4.80
CA PRO A 142 17.71 20.53 -5.89
C PRO A 142 18.64 19.73 -6.80
N SER A 143 19.92 20.15 -6.93
CA SER A 143 20.89 19.44 -7.76
C SER A 143 21.23 18.05 -7.26
N THR A 144 21.03 17.78 -5.96
CA THR A 144 21.20 16.46 -5.34
C THR A 144 19.88 15.72 -5.16
N VAL A 145 18.79 16.45 -4.90
CA VAL A 145 17.46 15.88 -4.66
C VAL A 145 16.91 15.20 -5.91
N VAL A 146 16.98 15.85 -7.07
CA VAL A 146 16.39 15.31 -8.31
C VAL A 146 17.06 13.99 -8.73
N PRO A 147 18.40 13.85 -8.77
CA PRO A 147 19.06 12.59 -9.05
C PRO A 147 18.69 11.48 -8.04
N PHE A 148 18.66 11.79 -6.75
CA PHE A 148 18.27 10.84 -5.71
C PHE A 148 16.84 10.35 -5.89
N ALA A 149 15.89 11.28 -6.05
CA ALA A 149 14.49 10.94 -6.28
C ALA A 149 14.31 10.09 -7.55
N THR A 150 14.99 10.44 -8.64
CA THR A 150 14.97 9.66 -9.88
C THR A 150 15.49 8.24 -9.67
N GLN A 151 16.57 8.08 -8.91
CA GLN A 151 17.13 6.77 -8.57
C GLN A 151 16.10 5.92 -7.77
N VAL A 152 15.53 6.49 -6.73
CA VAL A 152 14.54 5.79 -5.88
C VAL A 152 13.32 5.37 -6.69
N ILE A 153 12.74 6.28 -7.48
CA ILE A 153 11.55 6.01 -8.28
C ILE A 153 11.84 4.98 -9.39
N THR A 154 13.02 5.06 -10.02
CA THR A 154 13.44 4.05 -11.00
C THR A 154 13.59 2.67 -10.37
N GLN A 155 14.19 2.60 -9.17
CA GLN A 155 14.33 1.33 -8.45
C GLN A 155 12.97 0.78 -8.03
N TYR A 156 12.07 1.64 -7.56
CA TYR A 156 10.69 1.26 -7.28
C TYR A 156 10.01 0.63 -8.52
N GLY A 157 10.13 1.27 -9.68
CA GLY A 157 9.56 0.74 -10.93
C GLY A 157 10.09 -0.65 -11.29
N ARG A 158 11.40 -0.88 -11.12
CA ARG A 158 12.02 -2.20 -11.32
C ARG A 158 11.48 -3.23 -10.32
N ASN A 159 11.36 -2.85 -9.04
CA ASN A 159 10.83 -3.72 -8.01
C ASN A 159 9.36 -4.06 -8.27
N LEU A 160 8.53 -3.08 -8.61
CA LEU A 160 7.12 -3.31 -8.95
C LEU A 160 6.99 -4.25 -10.16
N GLY A 161 7.77 -4.04 -11.22
CA GLY A 161 7.80 -4.93 -12.36
C GLY A 161 8.16 -6.37 -11.98
N ALA A 162 9.17 -6.54 -11.14
CA ALA A 162 9.59 -7.86 -10.65
C ALA A 162 8.53 -8.51 -9.74
N ILE A 163 7.88 -7.75 -8.85
CA ILE A 163 6.76 -8.21 -8.02
C ILE A 163 5.64 -8.76 -8.90
N LEU A 164 5.19 -7.95 -9.87
CA LEU A 164 4.10 -8.33 -10.76
C LEU A 164 4.46 -9.53 -11.63
N PHE A 165 5.68 -9.57 -12.15
CA PHE A 165 6.17 -10.70 -12.93
C PHE A 165 6.16 -12.00 -12.10
N GLN A 166 6.70 -11.99 -10.88
CA GLN A 166 6.73 -13.16 -10.01
C GLN A 166 5.33 -13.61 -9.61
N LEU A 167 4.43 -12.69 -9.27
CA LEU A 167 3.03 -13.02 -8.96
C LEU A 167 2.33 -13.63 -10.18
N ARG A 168 2.55 -13.10 -11.37
CA ARG A 168 1.95 -13.63 -12.60
C ARG A 168 2.48 -15.02 -12.95
N MET A 169 3.76 -15.28 -12.71
CA MET A 169 4.37 -16.60 -12.95
C MET A 169 3.95 -17.64 -11.91
N GLY A 170 3.94 -17.25 -10.63
CA GLY A 170 3.64 -18.16 -9.54
C GLY A 170 2.15 -18.34 -9.24
N LEU A 171 1.30 -17.38 -9.65
CA LEU A 171 -0.15 -17.37 -9.49
C LEU A 171 -0.82 -17.03 -10.84
N PRO A 172 -0.72 -17.87 -11.88
CA PRO A 172 -1.11 -17.51 -13.25
C PRO A 172 -2.61 -17.18 -13.39
N GLY A 173 -3.46 -17.72 -12.51
CA GLY A 173 -4.90 -17.44 -12.46
C GLY A 173 -5.28 -16.23 -11.61
N ALA A 174 -4.37 -15.67 -10.83
CA ALA A 174 -4.68 -14.56 -9.93
C ALA A 174 -4.89 -13.24 -10.70
N LYS A 175 -5.83 -12.45 -10.22
CA LYS A 175 -6.02 -11.04 -10.62
C LYS A 175 -5.33 -10.15 -9.59
N VAL A 176 -4.41 -9.30 -10.03
CA VAL A 176 -3.61 -8.42 -9.19
C VAL A 176 -4.07 -6.97 -9.36
N PHE A 177 -4.44 -6.32 -8.29
CA PHE A 177 -4.94 -4.95 -8.26
C PHE A 177 -3.91 -4.07 -7.55
N VAL A 178 -3.32 -3.14 -8.29
CA VAL A 178 -2.20 -2.29 -7.83
C VAL A 178 -2.69 -0.87 -7.63
N ALA A 179 -2.55 -0.34 -6.44
CA ALA A 179 -2.84 1.07 -6.18
C ALA A 179 -1.68 1.97 -6.60
N ASN A 180 -2.01 3.12 -7.20
CA ASN A 180 -1.10 4.26 -7.26
C ASN A 180 -1.12 5.05 -5.94
N GLN A 181 -0.29 6.11 -5.83
CA GLN A 181 -0.13 6.91 -4.61
C GLN A 181 -1.02 8.16 -4.65
N TYR A 182 -1.71 8.42 -3.55
CA TYR A 182 -2.48 9.65 -3.38
C TYR A 182 -1.58 10.84 -2.97
N ALA A 183 -1.97 12.03 -3.38
CA ALA A 183 -1.34 13.27 -2.97
C ALA A 183 -1.84 13.72 -1.58
N ILE A 184 -1.00 14.47 -0.87
CA ILE A 184 -1.31 15.06 0.43
C ILE A 184 -1.08 16.56 0.30
N PRO A 185 -2.14 17.36 0.12
CA PRO A 185 -2.03 18.80 -0.14
C PRO A 185 -1.23 19.56 0.91
N GLU A 186 -1.29 19.13 2.17
CA GLU A 186 -0.53 19.74 3.29
C GLU A 186 0.98 19.54 3.12
N ILE A 187 1.41 18.38 2.58
CA ILE A 187 2.82 18.14 2.25
C ILE A 187 3.23 18.94 1.02
N GLU A 188 2.40 18.99 -0.01
CA GLU A 188 2.67 19.76 -1.22
C GLU A 188 2.83 21.26 -0.92
N ALA A 189 2.02 21.80 -0.01
CA ALA A 189 2.15 23.18 0.44
C ALA A 189 3.46 23.47 1.18
N LEU A 190 4.06 22.48 1.85
CA LEU A 190 5.31 22.60 2.58
C LEU A 190 6.53 22.23 1.74
N VAL A 191 6.37 21.32 0.80
CA VAL A 191 7.42 20.74 -0.06
C VAL A 191 6.97 20.85 -1.52
N PRO A 192 7.31 21.94 -2.23
CA PRO A 192 6.82 22.20 -3.59
C PRO A 192 7.15 21.11 -4.63
N LEU A 193 8.18 20.28 -4.36
CA LEU A 193 8.54 19.16 -5.22
C LEU A 193 7.68 17.91 -4.99
N ALA A 194 6.87 17.85 -3.91
CA ALA A 194 6.11 16.64 -3.57
C ALA A 194 5.07 16.29 -4.65
N GLY A 195 4.30 17.27 -5.12
CA GLY A 195 3.31 17.05 -6.18
C GLY A 195 3.92 16.50 -7.49
N PRO A 196 4.93 17.18 -8.08
CA PRO A 196 5.64 16.66 -9.25
C PRO A 196 6.24 15.27 -9.03
N MET A 197 6.74 14.96 -7.84
CA MET A 197 7.31 13.65 -7.53
C MET A 197 6.23 12.55 -7.45
N ILE A 198 5.07 12.84 -6.84
CA ILE A 198 3.95 11.90 -6.82
C ILE A 198 3.42 11.67 -8.24
N ALA A 199 3.33 12.71 -9.06
CA ALA A 199 2.92 12.57 -10.47
C ALA A 199 3.89 11.66 -11.22
N PHE A 200 5.19 11.90 -11.13
CA PHE A 200 6.22 11.06 -11.77
C PHE A 200 6.19 9.62 -11.23
N PHE A 201 6.01 9.45 -9.94
CA PHE A 201 5.88 8.12 -9.33
C PHE A 201 4.67 7.37 -9.90
N ASN A 202 3.52 8.02 -9.99
CA ASN A 202 2.30 7.42 -10.52
C ASN A 202 2.41 7.13 -12.03
N ASP A 203 3.13 7.94 -12.80
CA ASP A 203 3.45 7.64 -14.19
C ASP A 203 4.26 6.33 -14.31
N VAL A 204 5.23 6.11 -13.41
CA VAL A 204 5.98 4.85 -13.36
C VAL A 204 5.07 3.68 -12.99
N VAL A 205 4.16 3.82 -12.02
CA VAL A 205 3.17 2.79 -11.70
C VAL A 205 2.33 2.44 -12.93
N ASN A 206 1.80 3.46 -13.61
CA ASN A 206 0.97 3.30 -14.80
C ASN A 206 1.71 2.57 -15.92
N GLN A 207 2.96 2.96 -16.18
CA GLN A 207 3.81 2.34 -17.20
C GLN A 207 4.10 0.87 -16.87
N VAL A 208 4.44 0.56 -15.62
CA VAL A 208 4.75 -0.81 -15.20
C VAL A 208 3.50 -1.69 -15.28
N VAL A 209 2.36 -1.23 -14.74
CA VAL A 209 1.09 -1.97 -14.81
C VAL A 209 0.66 -2.19 -16.26
N GLY A 210 0.84 -1.19 -17.12
CA GLY A 210 0.53 -1.27 -18.56
C GLY A 210 1.35 -2.31 -19.34
N GLN A 211 2.46 -2.81 -18.79
CA GLN A 211 3.24 -3.91 -19.40
C GLN A 211 2.58 -5.28 -19.22
N PHE A 212 1.56 -5.38 -18.37
CA PHE A 212 0.83 -6.62 -18.08
C PHE A 212 -0.57 -6.55 -18.67
N PRO A 213 -0.81 -7.08 -19.88
CA PRO A 213 -2.06 -6.89 -20.60
C PRO A 213 -3.25 -7.67 -20.01
N THR A 214 -2.99 -8.61 -19.11
CA THR A 214 -4.03 -9.45 -18.51
C THR A 214 -3.80 -9.65 -17.01
N ASN A 215 -4.90 -9.62 -16.26
CA ASN A 215 -4.92 -9.96 -14.84
C ASN A 215 -4.06 -9.06 -13.92
N VAL A 216 -3.64 -7.90 -14.40
CA VAL A 216 -3.04 -6.85 -13.58
C VAL A 216 -3.79 -5.56 -13.87
N TYR A 217 -4.30 -4.92 -12.84
CA TYR A 217 -5.21 -3.79 -12.96
C TYR A 217 -4.74 -2.65 -12.06
N LEU A 218 -4.73 -1.44 -12.61
CA LEU A 218 -4.49 -0.22 -11.85
C LEU A 218 -5.74 0.14 -11.05
N VAL A 219 -5.56 0.48 -9.78
CA VAL A 219 -6.55 1.15 -8.95
C VAL A 219 -6.09 2.59 -8.73
N ASP A 220 -6.80 3.52 -9.32
CA ASP A 220 -6.45 4.94 -9.26
C ASP A 220 -6.91 5.57 -7.93
N VAL A 221 -6.15 5.26 -6.88
CA VAL A 221 -6.37 5.85 -5.55
C VAL A 221 -6.05 7.34 -5.56
N HIS A 222 -5.11 7.79 -6.42
CA HIS A 222 -4.81 9.21 -6.58
C HIS A 222 -6.07 9.98 -6.98
N ALA A 223 -6.73 9.57 -8.06
CA ALA A 223 -7.97 10.20 -8.51
C ALA A 223 -9.10 10.10 -7.46
N ALA A 224 -9.20 8.97 -6.77
CA ALA A 224 -10.22 8.78 -5.74
C ALA A 224 -10.05 9.73 -4.54
N PHE A 225 -8.84 10.23 -4.27
CA PHE A 225 -8.56 11.19 -3.20
C PHE A 225 -8.69 12.65 -3.64
N LEU A 226 -8.67 12.95 -4.96
CA LEU A 226 -8.81 14.32 -5.46
C LEU A 226 -10.14 14.95 -5.03
N GLY A 227 -10.06 16.16 -4.49
CA GLY A 227 -11.22 16.90 -4.00
C GLY A 227 -11.85 16.37 -2.71
N GLY A 228 -11.37 15.25 -2.18
CA GLY A 228 -11.73 14.76 -0.85
C GLY A 228 -11.10 15.60 0.25
N ARG A 229 -11.74 15.61 1.42
CA ARG A 229 -11.21 16.29 2.60
C ARG A 229 -11.21 15.35 3.79
N LYS A 230 -10.20 15.49 4.65
CA LYS A 230 -10.00 14.65 5.84
C LYS A 230 -9.91 13.16 5.48
N LEU A 231 -9.27 12.87 4.34
CA LEU A 231 -9.01 11.51 3.91
C LEU A 231 -7.70 10.97 4.48
N VAL A 232 -6.76 11.88 4.78
CA VAL A 232 -5.46 11.59 5.37
C VAL A 232 -5.39 12.18 6.77
N LEU A 233 -4.68 11.53 7.68
CA LEU A 233 -4.57 11.99 9.08
C LEU A 233 -3.87 13.35 9.18
N GLY A 234 -2.87 13.62 8.33
CA GLY A 234 -2.16 14.90 8.29
C GLY A 234 -3.04 16.11 7.95
N GLU A 235 -4.25 15.90 7.40
CA GLU A 235 -5.24 16.94 7.17
C GLU A 235 -6.04 17.33 8.44
N LEU A 236 -5.86 16.58 9.54
CA LEU A 236 -6.64 16.81 10.76
C LEU A 236 -5.97 17.84 11.66
N PRO A 237 -6.75 18.71 12.33
CA PRO A 237 -6.21 19.69 13.28
C PRO A 237 -5.39 19.00 14.38
N GLY A 238 -4.19 19.52 14.64
CA GLY A 238 -3.31 19.02 15.70
C GLY A 238 -2.51 17.76 15.33
N VAL A 239 -2.69 17.22 14.13
CA VAL A 239 -1.88 16.12 13.60
C VAL A 239 -0.74 16.68 12.75
N SER A 240 0.41 16.01 12.73
CA SER A 240 1.51 16.37 11.85
C SER A 240 1.08 16.30 10.39
N PRO A 241 1.37 17.31 9.55
CA PRO A 241 1.09 17.24 8.12
C PRO A 241 1.84 16.10 7.41
N PHE A 242 2.88 15.56 8.04
CA PHE A 242 3.64 14.41 7.55
C PHE A 242 3.08 13.05 8.01
N GLU A 243 1.94 13.04 8.72
CA GLU A 243 1.21 11.80 8.98
C GLU A 243 0.40 11.41 7.74
N THR A 244 0.95 10.46 6.98
CA THR A 244 0.48 10.14 5.63
C THR A 244 -0.61 9.08 5.58
N HIS A 245 -0.96 8.46 6.70
CA HIS A 245 -1.93 7.37 6.72
C HIS A 245 -3.37 7.86 6.51
N PRO A 246 -4.21 7.07 5.84
CA PRO A 246 -5.61 7.41 5.66
C PRO A 246 -6.37 7.46 6.98
N THR A 247 -7.33 8.35 7.07
CA THR A 247 -8.40 8.26 8.08
C THR A 247 -9.31 7.08 7.78
N ASN A 248 -10.21 6.74 8.72
CA ASN A 248 -11.26 5.74 8.45
C ASN A 248 -12.09 6.06 7.19
N LYS A 249 -12.28 7.36 6.91
CA LYS A 249 -12.95 7.84 5.68
C LYS A 249 -12.05 7.62 4.45
N GLY A 250 -10.74 7.90 4.54
CA GLY A 250 -9.79 7.63 3.48
C GLY A 250 -9.73 6.14 3.12
N TYR A 251 -9.67 5.28 4.12
CA TYR A 251 -9.74 3.83 3.90
C TYR A 251 -11.05 3.37 3.25
N GLN A 252 -12.17 4.04 3.55
CA GLN A 252 -13.43 3.76 2.89
C GLN A 252 -13.40 4.15 1.41
N VAL A 253 -12.82 5.31 1.08
CA VAL A 253 -12.63 5.76 -0.31
C VAL A 253 -11.73 4.79 -1.07
N MET A 254 -10.61 4.36 -0.46
CA MET A 254 -9.74 3.35 -1.07
C MET A 254 -10.48 2.04 -1.33
N ALA A 255 -11.20 1.52 -0.33
CA ALA A 255 -11.95 0.27 -0.48
C ALA A 255 -12.95 0.35 -1.64
N LYS A 256 -13.64 1.51 -1.79
CA LYS A 256 -14.56 1.73 -2.90
C LYS A 256 -13.82 1.72 -4.26
N ALA A 257 -12.69 2.42 -4.37
CA ALA A 257 -11.90 2.44 -5.59
C ALA A 257 -11.42 1.04 -5.99
N PHE A 258 -10.94 0.25 -5.02
CA PHE A 258 -10.59 -1.15 -5.28
C PHE A 258 -11.79 -1.99 -5.72
N ALA A 259 -12.92 -1.89 -5.00
CA ALA A 259 -14.13 -2.66 -5.30
C ALA A 259 -14.64 -2.39 -6.72
N GLU A 260 -14.65 -1.13 -7.17
CA GLU A 260 -15.07 -0.75 -8.52
C GLU A 260 -14.20 -1.42 -9.61
N VAL A 261 -12.87 -1.44 -9.42
CA VAL A 261 -11.97 -2.09 -10.38
C VAL A 261 -12.07 -3.62 -10.30
N ILE A 262 -12.24 -4.18 -9.10
CA ILE A 262 -12.45 -5.62 -8.91
C ILE A 262 -13.73 -6.06 -9.61
N ASP A 263 -14.84 -5.35 -9.40
CA ASP A 263 -16.15 -5.70 -9.98
C ASP A 263 -16.15 -5.62 -11.51
N ALA A 264 -15.44 -4.64 -12.07
CA ALA A 264 -15.27 -4.51 -13.51
C ALA A 264 -14.42 -5.63 -14.14
N ASN A 265 -13.68 -6.40 -13.33
CA ASN A 265 -12.69 -7.38 -13.79
C ASN A 265 -12.85 -8.75 -13.09
N ARG A 266 -14.04 -9.11 -12.67
CA ARG A 266 -14.37 -10.43 -12.08
C ARG A 266 -14.23 -11.61 -13.05
#